data_90c97c35ac13040ad0c76b1d45ffb720
#
_entry.id   90c97c35ac13040ad0c76b1d45ffb720
#
_cell.length_a   1.000
_cell.length_b   1.000
_cell.length_c   1.000
_cell.angle_alpha   90.00
_cell.angle_beta   90.00
_cell.angle_gamma   90.00
#
_symmetry.space_group_name_H-M   'P 1'
#
loop_
_entity.id
_entity.type
_entity.pdbx_description
1 polymer ?
#
loop_
_entity_poly.entity_id
_entity_poly.type
_entity_poly.pdbx_seq_one_letter_code
_entity_poly.pdbx_strand_id
1 'polypeptide(L)'
;MERQKYKIAILGGTGAQGTGVALRLAVAGHAVTIGSRDAARARTAAAELAARIGKSIAGADNRAAAAAAEIAVLTVPYAAQRATVEEALAELEGKILIDATVPLVPPKVGVVQLPDGRSAVSAIQALAGQNVRVVSAFQNVSAQHLGDLAHAVDCDVLICGDDRAACETAIALAADMGLRGLYAGVLANSAAAEALTSILITINRRYKVPGGAGIRITGIPESG
;
A
#
# COMPACT_ATOMS: atom_id res chain seq x y z
N MET A 1 -7.16 -4.35 24.08
CA MET A 1 -6.71 -5.64 23.50
C MET A 1 -5.50 -5.37 22.61
N GLU A 2 -4.46 -6.18 22.73
CA GLU A 2 -3.29 -6.08 21.85
C GLU A 2 -3.68 -6.57 20.45
N ARG A 3 -3.44 -5.73 19.41
CA ARG A 3 -3.79 -6.09 18.03
C ARG A 3 -2.84 -7.17 17.51
N GLN A 4 -3.35 -8.06 16.68
CA GLN A 4 -2.56 -9.14 16.04
C GLN A 4 -1.38 -8.54 15.26
N LYS A 5 -0.20 -9.16 15.39
CA LYS A 5 1.01 -8.79 14.64
C LYS A 5 1.27 -9.81 13.54
N TYR A 6 1.71 -9.32 12.40
CA TYR A 6 1.92 -10.10 11.18
C TYR A 6 3.36 -10.00 10.70
N LYS A 7 3.77 -10.98 9.91
CA LYS A 7 4.94 -10.89 9.03
C LYS A 7 4.48 -10.25 7.72
N ILE A 8 5.03 -9.11 7.36
CA ILE A 8 4.57 -8.29 6.22
C ILE A 8 5.73 -8.06 5.25
N ALA A 9 5.53 -8.42 3.98
CA ALA A 9 6.44 -8.06 2.90
C ALA A 9 5.97 -6.76 2.22
N ILE A 10 6.90 -5.85 1.97
CA ILE A 10 6.65 -4.65 1.16
C ILE A 10 7.32 -4.84 -0.19
N LEU A 11 6.59 -5.33 -1.18
CA LEU A 11 7.10 -5.60 -2.53
C LEU A 11 7.33 -4.29 -3.29
N GLY A 12 8.55 -4.12 -3.82
CA GLY A 12 9.00 -2.85 -4.37
C GLY A 12 9.18 -1.76 -3.30
N GLY A 13 9.42 -2.17 -2.05
CA GLY A 13 9.40 -1.34 -0.84
C GLY A 13 10.52 -0.30 -0.70
N THR A 14 11.40 -0.15 -1.70
CA THR A 14 12.52 0.83 -1.65
C THR A 14 12.14 2.23 -2.15
N GLY A 15 10.91 2.44 -2.64
CA GLY A 15 10.36 3.74 -3.01
C GLY A 15 9.74 4.48 -1.82
N ALA A 16 9.41 5.78 -1.99
CA ALA A 16 8.86 6.61 -0.92
C ALA A 16 7.57 6.04 -0.28
N GLN A 17 6.64 5.51 -1.09
CA GLN A 17 5.43 4.87 -0.58
C GLN A 17 5.78 3.63 0.25
N GLY A 18 6.61 2.74 -0.31
CA GLY A 18 6.98 1.49 0.35
C GLY A 18 7.76 1.68 1.64
N THR A 19 8.74 2.60 1.65
CA THR A 19 9.50 2.92 2.87
C THR A 19 8.62 3.55 3.94
N GLY A 20 7.65 4.40 3.57
CA GLY A 20 6.70 5.00 4.50
C GLY A 20 5.76 3.96 5.15
N VAL A 21 5.22 3.04 4.35
CA VAL A 21 4.40 1.91 4.83
C VAL A 21 5.23 1.00 5.74
N ALA A 22 6.44 0.60 5.30
CA ALA A 22 7.35 -0.24 6.08
C ALA A 22 7.67 0.38 7.44
N LEU A 23 7.97 1.67 7.46
CA LEU A 23 8.32 2.42 8.66
C LEU A 23 7.19 2.38 9.69
N ARG A 24 5.96 2.75 9.30
CA ARG A 24 4.81 2.81 10.21
C ARG A 24 4.40 1.43 10.71
N LEU A 25 4.41 0.40 9.87
CA LEU A 25 4.09 -0.97 10.27
C LEU A 25 5.16 -1.53 11.22
N ALA A 26 6.45 -1.26 10.99
CA ALA A 26 7.51 -1.66 11.91
C ALA A 26 7.42 -0.96 13.26
N VAL A 27 7.10 0.35 13.28
CA VAL A 27 6.84 1.11 14.53
C VAL A 27 5.66 0.51 15.28
N ALA A 28 4.60 0.10 14.58
CA ALA A 28 3.44 -0.58 15.16
C ALA A 28 3.76 -2.00 15.69
N GLY A 29 4.94 -2.55 15.42
CA GLY A 29 5.40 -3.85 15.94
C GLY A 29 5.18 -5.04 15.03
N HIS A 30 4.87 -4.82 13.75
CA HIS A 30 4.86 -5.89 12.76
C HIS A 30 6.29 -6.30 12.36
N ALA A 31 6.49 -7.57 11.98
CA ALA A 31 7.74 -8.04 11.41
C ALA A 31 7.78 -7.69 9.91
N VAL A 32 8.54 -6.66 9.54
CA VAL A 32 8.56 -6.11 8.18
C VAL A 32 9.79 -6.57 7.40
N THR A 33 9.57 -7.00 6.15
CA THR A 33 10.62 -7.28 5.17
C THR A 33 10.42 -6.40 3.93
N ILE A 34 11.42 -5.58 3.60
CA ILE A 34 11.44 -4.80 2.36
C ILE A 34 11.86 -5.73 1.22
N GLY A 35 11.02 -5.83 0.19
CA GLY A 35 11.30 -6.52 -1.06
C GLY A 35 11.74 -5.56 -2.16
N SER A 36 12.65 -6.01 -3.02
CA SER A 36 13.07 -5.29 -4.23
C SER A 36 13.51 -6.30 -5.28
N ARG A 37 13.57 -5.92 -6.56
CA ARG A 37 14.25 -6.71 -7.61
C ARG A 37 15.75 -6.83 -7.35
N ASP A 38 16.31 -5.91 -6.59
CA ASP A 38 17.70 -5.91 -6.11
C ASP A 38 17.71 -6.10 -4.59
N ALA A 39 18.09 -7.28 -4.14
CA ALA A 39 18.16 -7.63 -2.73
C ALA A 39 19.18 -6.78 -1.94
N ALA A 40 20.26 -6.32 -2.57
CA ALA A 40 21.23 -5.45 -1.92
C ALA A 40 20.61 -4.08 -1.61
N ARG A 41 19.88 -3.51 -2.59
CA ARG A 41 19.14 -2.26 -2.40
C ARG A 41 18.06 -2.40 -1.33
N ALA A 42 17.35 -3.54 -1.26
CA ALA A 42 16.38 -3.80 -0.21
C ALA A 42 17.02 -3.83 1.17
N ARG A 43 18.17 -4.50 1.32
CA ARG A 43 18.92 -4.55 2.60
C ARG A 43 19.42 -3.18 3.04
N THR A 44 19.92 -2.36 2.13
CA THR A 44 20.33 -0.98 2.42
C THR A 44 19.15 -0.16 2.94
N ALA A 45 18.03 -0.14 2.22
CA ALA A 45 16.83 0.59 2.64
C ALA A 45 16.30 0.08 3.99
N ALA A 46 16.31 -1.23 4.22
CA ALA A 46 15.89 -1.82 5.49
C ALA A 46 16.80 -1.38 6.65
N ALA A 47 18.12 -1.39 6.45
CA ALA A 47 19.09 -0.95 7.47
C ALA A 47 18.93 0.54 7.82
N GLU A 48 18.73 1.40 6.83
CA GLU A 48 18.47 2.83 7.02
C GLU A 48 17.20 3.08 7.86
N LEU A 49 16.10 2.39 7.54
CA LEU A 49 14.85 2.50 8.29
C LEU A 49 14.98 1.92 9.70
N ALA A 50 15.65 0.77 9.83
CA ALA A 50 15.90 0.13 11.14
C ALA A 50 16.69 1.05 12.07
N ALA A 51 17.75 1.69 11.56
CA ALA A 51 18.55 2.66 12.32
C ALA A 51 17.72 3.87 12.77
N ARG A 52 16.82 4.34 11.90
CA ARG A 52 15.95 5.50 12.17
C ARG A 52 14.96 5.27 13.31
N ILE A 53 14.47 4.05 13.50
CA ILE A 53 13.42 3.75 14.49
C ILE A 53 13.88 2.84 15.63
N GLY A 54 15.12 2.35 15.61
CA GLY A 54 15.62 1.43 16.62
C GLY A 54 14.94 0.05 16.63
N LYS A 55 14.38 -0.38 15.49
CA LYS A 55 13.68 -1.67 15.34
C LYS A 55 14.23 -2.44 14.16
N SER A 56 14.15 -3.78 14.21
CA SER A 56 14.58 -4.64 13.10
C SER A 56 13.64 -4.54 11.91
N ILE A 57 14.20 -4.34 10.72
CA ILE A 57 13.54 -4.46 9.42
C ILE A 57 14.44 -5.30 8.53
N ALA A 58 13.91 -6.33 7.87
CA ALA A 58 14.65 -7.18 6.96
C ALA A 58 14.58 -6.65 5.51
N GLY A 59 15.58 -7.02 4.69
CA GLY A 59 15.59 -6.72 3.26
C GLY A 59 15.95 -7.96 2.45
N ALA A 60 15.18 -8.23 1.38
CA ALA A 60 15.33 -9.39 0.50
C ALA A 60 14.96 -9.05 -0.95
N ASP A 61 15.10 -9.99 -1.88
CA ASP A 61 14.39 -9.89 -3.16
C ASP A 61 12.87 -10.03 -2.94
N ASN A 62 12.05 -9.61 -3.94
CA ASN A 62 10.59 -9.62 -3.80
C ASN A 62 10.04 -11.02 -3.50
N ARG A 63 10.57 -12.04 -4.14
CA ARG A 63 10.14 -13.41 -4.01
C ARG A 63 10.41 -13.95 -2.61
N ALA A 64 11.66 -13.80 -2.13
CA ALA A 64 12.03 -14.21 -0.78
C ALA A 64 11.26 -13.43 0.29
N ALA A 65 11.02 -12.13 0.09
CA ALA A 65 10.19 -11.33 0.98
C ALA A 65 8.75 -11.85 1.04
N ALA A 66 8.13 -12.13 -0.12
CA ALA A 66 6.78 -12.69 -0.20
C ALA A 66 6.69 -14.07 0.47
N ALA A 67 7.68 -14.94 0.26
CA ALA A 67 7.72 -16.27 0.85
C ALA A 67 7.70 -16.24 2.39
N ALA A 68 8.44 -15.30 3.00
CA ALA A 68 8.57 -15.16 4.45
C ALA A 68 7.37 -14.49 5.13
N ALA A 69 6.43 -13.91 4.37
CA ALA A 69 5.36 -13.09 4.88
C ALA A 69 4.00 -13.81 4.89
N GLU A 70 3.08 -13.32 5.73
CA GLU A 70 1.66 -13.69 5.76
C GLU A 70 0.83 -12.72 4.89
N ILE A 71 1.28 -11.46 4.79
CA ILE A 71 0.64 -10.38 4.04
C ILE A 71 1.70 -9.72 3.18
N ALA A 72 1.40 -9.45 1.91
CA ALA A 72 2.23 -8.64 1.04
C ALA A 72 1.55 -7.29 0.76
N VAL A 73 2.34 -6.21 0.76
CA VAL A 73 1.91 -4.88 0.32
C VAL A 73 2.70 -4.52 -0.93
N LEU A 74 2.02 -4.29 -2.05
CA LEU A 74 2.64 -3.93 -3.32
C LEU A 74 2.70 -2.40 -3.47
N THR A 75 3.91 -1.87 -3.62
CA THR A 75 4.17 -0.41 -3.65
C THR A 75 5.04 0.00 -4.83
N VAL A 76 4.89 -0.67 -5.95
CA VAL A 76 5.65 -0.39 -7.18
C VAL A 76 4.95 0.63 -8.07
N PRO A 77 5.67 1.31 -8.97
CA PRO A 77 5.05 2.05 -10.06
C PRO A 77 4.18 1.14 -10.94
N TYR A 78 3.09 1.66 -11.51
CA TYR A 78 2.16 0.91 -12.35
C TYR A 78 2.84 0.07 -13.44
N ALA A 79 3.84 0.65 -14.12
CA ALA A 79 4.59 -0.06 -15.17
C ALA A 79 5.31 -1.33 -14.67
N ALA A 80 5.55 -1.46 -13.37
CA ALA A 80 6.19 -2.64 -12.77
C ALA A 80 5.20 -3.56 -12.03
N GLN A 81 3.94 -3.18 -11.89
CA GLN A 81 2.93 -3.87 -11.08
C GLN A 81 2.80 -5.34 -11.48
N ARG A 82 2.44 -5.58 -12.74
CA ARG A 82 2.21 -6.92 -13.28
C ARG A 82 3.44 -7.82 -13.11
N ALA A 83 4.60 -7.37 -13.57
CA ALA A 83 5.84 -8.15 -13.52
C ALA A 83 6.27 -8.49 -12.09
N THR A 84 6.07 -7.57 -11.13
CA THR A 84 6.39 -7.83 -9.71
C THR A 84 5.48 -8.89 -9.10
N VAL A 85 4.19 -8.90 -9.45
CA VAL A 85 3.26 -9.93 -8.97
C VAL A 85 3.54 -11.27 -9.64
N GLU A 86 3.80 -11.31 -10.95
CA GLU A 86 4.17 -12.54 -11.67
C GLU A 86 5.44 -13.19 -11.08
N GLU A 87 6.46 -12.38 -10.73
CA GLU A 87 7.69 -12.85 -10.10
C GLU A 87 7.44 -13.56 -8.76
N ALA A 88 6.49 -13.08 -7.95
CA ALA A 88 6.23 -13.57 -6.60
C ALA A 88 4.93 -14.41 -6.49
N LEU A 89 4.30 -14.76 -7.60
CA LEU A 89 2.95 -15.30 -7.63
C LEU A 89 2.80 -16.59 -6.82
N ALA A 90 3.75 -17.51 -6.94
CA ALA A 90 3.74 -18.78 -6.22
C ALA A 90 3.82 -18.57 -4.69
N GLU A 91 4.57 -17.56 -4.25
CA GLU A 91 4.75 -17.23 -2.84
C GLU A 91 3.60 -16.42 -2.25
N LEU A 92 2.72 -15.87 -3.10
CA LEU A 92 1.51 -15.14 -2.70
C LEU A 92 0.29 -16.06 -2.50
N GLU A 93 0.36 -17.30 -2.93
CA GLU A 93 -0.76 -18.24 -2.82
C GLU A 93 -1.24 -18.40 -1.36
N GLY A 94 -2.55 -18.32 -1.13
CA GLY A 94 -3.18 -18.37 0.18
C GLY A 94 -3.05 -17.11 1.03
N LYS A 95 -2.39 -16.06 0.52
CA LYS A 95 -2.08 -14.83 1.29
C LYS A 95 -2.98 -13.65 0.90
N ILE A 96 -2.88 -12.59 1.68
CA ILE A 96 -3.46 -11.29 1.37
C ILE A 96 -2.40 -10.47 0.60
N LEU A 97 -2.80 -9.92 -0.54
CA LEU A 97 -2.02 -8.94 -1.29
C LEU A 97 -2.74 -7.59 -1.23
N ILE A 98 -2.17 -6.64 -0.48
CA ILE A 98 -2.65 -5.25 -0.46
C ILE A 98 -1.93 -4.50 -1.56
N ASP A 99 -2.65 -4.06 -2.57
CA ASP A 99 -2.08 -3.35 -3.72
C ASP A 99 -2.35 -1.85 -3.60
N ALA A 100 -1.28 -1.06 -3.48
CA ALA A 100 -1.31 0.40 -3.40
C ALA A 100 -1.00 1.08 -4.75
N THR A 101 -0.91 0.31 -5.83
CA THR A 101 -0.55 0.82 -7.15
C THR A 101 -1.65 1.71 -7.73
N VAL A 102 -1.22 2.77 -8.41
CA VAL A 102 -2.09 3.69 -9.14
C VAL A 102 -1.62 3.75 -10.60
N PRO A 103 -2.52 3.66 -11.60
CA PRO A 103 -2.16 3.70 -13.01
C PRO A 103 -1.77 5.12 -13.46
N LEU A 104 -0.72 5.66 -12.86
CA LEU A 104 -0.13 6.95 -13.25
C LEU A 104 0.80 6.75 -14.44
N VAL A 105 0.51 7.44 -15.55
CA VAL A 105 1.33 7.40 -16.77
C VAL A 105 1.96 8.77 -17.01
N PRO A 106 3.26 8.95 -16.69
CA PRO A 106 3.97 10.19 -16.95
C PRO A 106 3.97 10.56 -18.45
N PRO A 107 3.97 11.85 -18.81
CA PRO A 107 4.00 13.00 -17.90
C PRO A 107 2.63 13.45 -17.39
N LYS A 108 1.53 12.83 -17.81
CA LYS A 108 0.15 13.26 -17.56
C LYS A 108 -0.46 12.68 -16.27
N VAL A 109 0.33 12.60 -15.19
CA VAL A 109 -0.11 11.99 -13.92
C VAL A 109 -1.30 12.69 -13.23
N GLY A 110 -1.60 13.92 -13.57
CA GLY A 110 -2.79 14.66 -13.09
C GLY A 110 -4.06 14.36 -13.90
N VAL A 111 -4.00 13.47 -14.89
CA VAL A 111 -5.15 13.02 -15.71
C VAL A 111 -5.44 11.58 -15.35
N VAL A 112 -6.71 11.27 -15.09
CA VAL A 112 -7.15 9.89 -14.82
C VAL A 112 -6.91 9.02 -16.05
N GLN A 113 -6.23 7.90 -15.89
CA GLN A 113 -5.85 6.96 -16.94
C GLN A 113 -6.05 5.53 -16.44
N LEU A 114 -7.31 5.11 -16.29
CA LEU A 114 -7.62 3.73 -15.91
C LEU A 114 -7.40 2.77 -17.07
N PRO A 115 -6.77 1.60 -16.87
CA PRO A 115 -6.57 0.59 -17.91
C PRO A 115 -7.92 0.04 -18.37
N ASP A 116 -8.23 0.19 -19.66
CA ASP A 116 -9.49 -0.28 -20.29
C ASP A 116 -10.76 0.11 -19.50
N GLY A 117 -10.77 1.28 -18.85
CA GLY A 117 -11.84 1.76 -17.99
C GLY A 117 -12.05 0.96 -16.70
N ARG A 118 -11.08 0.11 -16.35
CA ARG A 118 -11.11 -0.75 -15.15
C ARG A 118 -10.00 -0.35 -14.16
N SER A 119 -10.04 -0.96 -12.98
CA SER A 119 -9.01 -0.81 -11.96
C SER A 119 -7.74 -1.62 -12.31
N ALA A 120 -6.57 -1.02 -12.08
CA ALA A 120 -5.30 -1.71 -12.17
C ALA A 120 -5.21 -2.87 -11.15
N VAL A 121 -5.77 -2.67 -9.96
CA VAL A 121 -5.81 -3.69 -8.89
C VAL A 121 -6.73 -4.86 -9.27
N SER A 122 -7.87 -4.59 -9.94
CA SER A 122 -8.74 -5.66 -10.46
C SER A 122 -8.04 -6.53 -11.51
N ALA A 123 -7.16 -5.95 -12.32
CA ALA A 123 -6.35 -6.72 -13.27
C ALA A 123 -5.35 -7.63 -12.54
N ILE A 124 -4.83 -7.22 -11.39
CA ILE A 124 -3.97 -8.06 -10.54
C ILE A 124 -4.75 -9.21 -9.90
N GLN A 125 -5.98 -9.01 -9.44
CA GLN A 125 -6.81 -10.11 -8.95
C GLN A 125 -7.07 -11.15 -10.05
N ALA A 126 -7.36 -10.71 -11.27
CA ALA A 126 -7.55 -11.62 -12.41
C ALA A 126 -6.28 -12.41 -12.74
N LEU A 127 -5.09 -11.79 -12.62
CA LEU A 127 -3.79 -12.45 -12.80
C LEU A 127 -3.47 -13.45 -11.68
N ALA A 128 -3.71 -13.05 -10.44
CA ALA A 128 -3.34 -13.81 -9.25
C ALA A 128 -4.28 -15.00 -8.97
N GLY A 129 -5.47 -15.01 -9.57
CA GLY A 129 -6.46 -16.06 -9.34
C GLY A 129 -7.14 -15.94 -7.97
N GLN A 130 -7.98 -16.92 -7.65
CA GLN A 130 -8.82 -16.91 -6.45
C GLN A 130 -8.07 -17.26 -5.16
N ASN A 131 -6.89 -17.87 -5.26
CA ASN A 131 -6.09 -18.26 -4.11
C ASN A 131 -5.31 -17.09 -3.48
N VAL A 132 -5.26 -15.92 -4.14
CA VAL A 132 -4.68 -14.70 -3.60
C VAL A 132 -5.82 -13.72 -3.33
N ARG A 133 -5.95 -13.27 -2.08
CA ARG A 133 -6.97 -12.30 -1.66
C ARG A 133 -6.44 -10.89 -1.88
N VAL A 134 -6.80 -10.28 -3.01
CA VAL A 134 -6.33 -8.93 -3.36
C VAL A 134 -7.22 -7.87 -2.72
N VAL A 135 -6.59 -6.89 -2.09
CA VAL A 135 -7.22 -5.73 -1.47
C VAL A 135 -6.57 -4.46 -2.04
N SER A 136 -7.36 -3.52 -2.48
CA SER A 136 -6.92 -2.18 -2.87
C SER A 136 -6.89 -1.29 -1.64
N ALA A 137 -5.73 -0.66 -1.33
CA ALA A 137 -5.61 0.31 -0.25
C ALA A 137 -4.39 1.24 -0.44
N PHE A 138 -4.42 2.41 0.20
CA PHE A 138 -3.33 3.41 0.27
C PHE A 138 -3.06 4.21 -1.00
N GLN A 139 -3.86 4.12 -2.06
CA GLN A 139 -3.70 4.88 -3.30
C GLN A 139 -3.78 6.39 -3.09
N ASN A 140 -4.62 6.82 -2.16
CA ASN A 140 -4.93 8.22 -1.88
C ASN A 140 -4.12 8.83 -0.73
N VAL A 141 -3.12 8.10 -0.18
CA VAL A 141 -2.30 8.56 0.94
C VAL A 141 -0.97 9.09 0.44
N SER A 142 -0.58 10.28 0.91
CA SER A 142 0.71 10.88 0.56
C SER A 142 1.89 10.07 1.11
N ALA A 143 2.81 9.66 0.22
CA ALA A 143 4.04 8.99 0.60
C ALA A 143 4.93 9.85 1.53
N GLN A 144 4.89 11.19 1.36
CA GLN A 144 5.63 12.12 2.23
C GLN A 144 5.11 12.06 3.67
N HIS A 145 3.78 12.08 3.86
CA HIS A 145 3.16 11.97 5.19
C HIS A 145 3.39 10.59 5.82
N LEU A 146 3.38 9.52 5.03
CA LEU A 146 3.71 8.18 5.54
C LEU A 146 5.14 8.11 6.07
N GLY A 147 6.09 8.78 5.41
CA GLY A 147 7.51 8.80 5.80
C GLY A 147 7.82 9.68 7.02
N ASP A 148 6.91 10.55 7.43
CA ASP A 148 7.08 11.44 8.59
C ASP A 148 6.30 10.90 9.80
N LEU A 149 7.00 10.29 10.76
CA LEU A 149 6.39 9.76 11.98
C LEU A 149 5.89 10.84 12.95
N ALA A 150 6.41 12.06 12.86
CA ALA A 150 5.95 13.17 13.69
C ALA A 150 4.63 13.77 13.17
N HIS A 151 4.29 13.46 11.90
CA HIS A 151 3.06 13.95 11.26
C HIS A 151 1.90 12.98 11.48
N ALA A 152 0.84 13.46 12.11
CA ALA A 152 -0.44 12.74 12.14
C ALA A 152 -1.11 12.85 10.76
N VAL A 153 -1.33 11.72 10.10
CA VAL A 153 -1.88 11.70 8.74
C VAL A 153 -3.40 11.89 8.80
N ASP A 154 -3.88 13.09 8.51
CA ASP A 154 -5.31 13.39 8.43
C ASP A 154 -5.87 13.00 7.04
N CYS A 155 -6.00 11.71 6.81
CA CYS A 155 -6.48 11.16 5.56
C CYS A 155 -7.18 9.82 5.81
N ASP A 156 -8.35 9.62 5.20
CA ASP A 156 -9.02 8.33 5.17
C ASP A 156 -8.43 7.44 4.08
N VAL A 157 -8.29 6.16 4.37
CA VAL A 157 -7.86 5.14 3.40
C VAL A 157 -9.09 4.43 2.86
N LEU A 158 -9.34 4.53 1.56
CA LEU A 158 -10.39 3.77 0.90
C LEU A 158 -9.89 2.34 0.66
N ILE A 159 -10.59 1.35 1.21
CA ILE A 159 -10.22 -0.06 1.15
C ILE A 159 -11.29 -0.82 0.38
N CYS A 160 -10.91 -1.43 -0.74
CA CYS A 160 -11.81 -2.20 -1.59
C CYS A 160 -11.29 -3.63 -1.75
N GLY A 161 -12.21 -4.61 -1.73
CA GLY A 161 -11.87 -6.01 -1.92
C GLY A 161 -13.09 -6.91 -1.86
N ASP A 162 -12.99 -8.08 -2.47
CA ASP A 162 -14.08 -9.05 -2.52
C ASP A 162 -14.06 -10.00 -1.30
N ASP A 163 -12.89 -10.20 -0.67
CA ASP A 163 -12.76 -10.93 0.59
C ASP A 163 -12.89 -9.95 1.78
N ARG A 164 -14.00 -10.07 2.52
CA ARG A 164 -14.30 -9.17 3.63
C ARG A 164 -13.28 -9.27 4.76
N ALA A 165 -12.78 -10.48 5.08
CA ALA A 165 -11.81 -10.68 6.15
C ALA A 165 -10.45 -10.05 5.79
N ALA A 166 -10.04 -10.14 4.52
CA ALA A 166 -8.85 -9.46 4.04
C ALA A 166 -8.99 -7.92 4.10
N CYS A 167 -10.17 -7.38 3.79
CA CYS A 167 -10.45 -5.95 3.94
C CYS A 167 -10.38 -5.50 5.40
N GLU A 168 -10.96 -6.25 6.33
CA GLU A 168 -10.86 -5.93 7.77
C GLU A 168 -9.41 -5.99 8.27
N THR A 169 -8.60 -6.92 7.74
CA THR A 169 -7.16 -6.96 8.02
C THR A 169 -6.46 -5.68 7.51
N ALA A 170 -6.77 -5.24 6.30
CA ALA A 170 -6.21 -4.00 5.74
C ALA A 170 -6.65 -2.76 6.54
N ILE A 171 -7.91 -2.71 7.03
CA ILE A 171 -8.42 -1.66 7.94
C ILE A 171 -7.63 -1.64 9.24
N ALA A 172 -7.38 -2.81 9.84
CA ALA A 172 -6.60 -2.92 11.07
C ALA A 172 -5.15 -2.45 10.86
N LEU A 173 -4.52 -2.80 9.73
CA LEU A 173 -3.18 -2.33 9.38
C LEU A 173 -3.15 -0.82 9.14
N ALA A 174 -4.17 -0.24 8.49
CA ALA A 174 -4.29 1.21 8.35
C ALA A 174 -4.35 1.89 9.72
N ALA A 175 -5.14 1.35 10.66
CA ALA A 175 -5.24 1.86 12.03
C ALA A 175 -3.92 1.72 12.81
N ASP A 176 -3.17 0.63 12.63
CA ASP A 176 -1.83 0.45 13.21
C ASP A 176 -0.81 1.46 12.66
N MET A 177 -1.01 1.94 11.43
CA MET A 177 -0.23 3.02 10.82
C MET A 177 -0.66 4.43 11.26
N GLY A 178 -1.71 4.56 12.08
CA GLY A 178 -2.28 5.83 12.50
C GLY A 178 -3.21 6.47 11.47
N LEU A 179 -3.81 5.66 10.58
CA LEU A 179 -4.75 6.07 9.54
C LEU A 179 -6.16 5.54 9.82
N ARG A 180 -7.19 6.23 9.34
CA ARG A 180 -8.55 5.72 9.37
C ARG A 180 -8.84 4.96 8.07
N GLY A 181 -8.90 3.62 8.14
CA GLY A 181 -9.32 2.76 7.03
C GLY A 181 -10.84 2.65 6.96
N LEU A 182 -11.41 2.76 5.76
CA LEU A 182 -12.84 2.64 5.50
C LEU A 182 -13.07 1.59 4.41
N TYR A 183 -13.93 0.63 4.68
CA TYR A 183 -14.38 -0.31 3.65
C TYR A 183 -15.21 0.45 2.60
N ALA A 184 -14.71 0.50 1.38
CA ALA A 184 -15.30 1.22 0.26
C ALA A 184 -15.97 0.30 -0.78
N GLY A 185 -16.19 -0.98 -0.41
CA GLY A 185 -16.94 -1.94 -1.23
C GLY A 185 -16.06 -2.98 -1.92
N VAL A 186 -16.64 -3.61 -2.94
CA VAL A 186 -16.01 -4.66 -3.74
C VAL A 186 -14.76 -4.15 -4.49
N LEU A 187 -13.92 -5.07 -4.92
CA LEU A 187 -12.63 -4.72 -5.57
C LEU A 187 -12.81 -3.82 -6.81
N ALA A 188 -13.91 -3.97 -7.55
CA ALA A 188 -14.21 -3.10 -8.70
C ALA A 188 -14.28 -1.61 -8.35
N ASN A 189 -14.63 -1.25 -7.11
CA ASN A 189 -14.67 0.12 -6.63
C ASN A 189 -13.27 0.75 -6.50
N SER A 190 -12.19 -0.06 -6.53
CA SER A 190 -10.82 0.47 -6.51
C SER A 190 -10.54 1.42 -7.67
N ALA A 191 -11.25 1.31 -8.78
CA ALA A 191 -11.15 2.24 -9.90
C ALA A 191 -11.38 3.71 -9.46
N ALA A 192 -12.29 3.95 -8.52
CA ALA A 192 -12.54 5.30 -7.98
C ALA A 192 -11.37 5.78 -7.09
N ALA A 193 -10.82 4.91 -6.24
CA ALA A 193 -9.67 5.23 -5.39
C ALA A 193 -8.40 5.51 -6.22
N GLU A 194 -8.18 4.72 -7.28
CA GLU A 194 -7.08 4.92 -8.23
C GLU A 194 -7.22 6.24 -9.00
N ALA A 195 -8.43 6.53 -9.53
CA ALA A 195 -8.72 7.78 -10.22
C ALA A 195 -8.54 9.02 -9.33
N LEU A 196 -8.92 8.92 -8.06
CA LEU A 196 -8.80 9.99 -7.08
C LEU A 196 -7.36 10.48 -6.92
N THR A 197 -6.37 9.62 -7.04
CA THR A 197 -4.95 10.02 -6.90
C THR A 197 -4.57 11.09 -7.94
N SER A 198 -4.99 10.98 -9.20
CA SER A 198 -4.74 12.00 -10.23
C SER A 198 -5.41 13.33 -9.87
N ILE A 199 -6.59 13.29 -9.26
CA ILE A 199 -7.30 14.49 -8.78
C ILE A 199 -6.52 15.13 -7.63
N LEU A 200 -6.07 14.35 -6.65
CA LEU A 200 -5.27 14.84 -5.52
C LEU A 200 -3.94 15.47 -5.99
N ILE A 201 -3.27 14.86 -6.97
CA ILE A 201 -2.06 15.45 -7.60
C ILE A 201 -2.38 16.81 -8.22
N THR A 202 -3.51 16.96 -8.89
CA THR A 202 -3.94 18.23 -9.50
C THR A 202 -4.22 19.28 -8.42
N ILE A 203 -4.92 18.91 -7.35
CA ILE A 203 -5.19 19.75 -6.18
C ILE A 203 -3.87 20.21 -5.53
N ASN A 204 -2.94 19.25 -5.28
CA ASN A 204 -1.63 19.56 -4.71
C ASN A 204 -0.87 20.61 -5.51
N ARG A 205 -0.85 20.47 -6.83
CA ARG A 205 -0.17 21.43 -7.74
C ARG A 205 -0.84 22.79 -7.72
N ARG A 206 -2.17 22.83 -7.72
CA ARG A 206 -2.94 24.08 -7.77
C ARG A 206 -2.86 24.86 -6.47
N TYR A 207 -3.00 24.19 -5.34
CA TYR A 207 -3.11 24.82 -4.01
C TYR A 207 -1.83 24.72 -3.20
N LYS A 208 -0.76 24.12 -3.76
CA LYS A 208 0.56 23.98 -3.11
C LYS A 208 0.44 23.37 -1.70
N VAL A 209 -0.35 22.29 -1.58
CA VAL A 209 -0.60 21.65 -0.28
C VAL A 209 0.70 21.07 0.28
N PRO A 210 1.15 21.49 1.46
CA PRO A 210 2.36 20.95 2.06
C PRO A 210 2.22 19.44 2.33
N GLY A 211 3.16 18.64 1.83
CA GLY A 211 3.17 17.19 2.03
C GLY A 211 2.14 16.39 1.24
N GLY A 212 1.19 17.05 0.58
CA GLY A 212 0.16 16.42 -0.26
C GLY A 212 -1.23 16.39 0.37
N ALA A 213 -2.26 16.54 -0.49
CA ALA A 213 -3.66 16.46 -0.09
C ALA A 213 -4.08 15.01 0.17
N GLY A 214 -5.00 14.83 1.11
CA GLY A 214 -5.74 13.61 1.37
C GLY A 214 -7.24 13.82 1.20
N ILE A 215 -8.04 12.86 1.65
CA ILE A 215 -9.49 12.95 1.72
C ILE A 215 -9.99 12.62 3.11
N ARG A 216 -11.13 13.20 3.47
CA ARG A 216 -11.91 12.83 4.67
C ARG A 216 -13.34 12.55 4.25
N ILE A 217 -13.86 11.40 4.62
CA ILE A 217 -15.26 11.06 4.42
C ILE A 217 -16.05 11.59 5.63
N THR A 218 -16.91 12.55 5.39
CA THR A 218 -17.75 13.19 6.40
C THR A 218 -19.00 12.36 6.71
N GLY A 219 -19.62 12.58 7.89
CA GLY A 219 -20.86 11.93 8.28
C GLY A 219 -20.70 10.51 8.83
N ILE A 220 -19.49 9.97 8.91
CA ILE A 220 -19.21 8.71 9.60
C ILE A 220 -19.00 9.04 11.08
N PRO A 221 -19.76 8.41 12.02
CA PRO A 221 -19.52 8.60 13.44
C PRO A 221 -18.09 8.23 13.82
N GLU A 222 -17.46 9.00 14.68
CA GLU A 222 -16.22 8.56 15.32
C GLU A 222 -16.59 7.33 16.15
N SER A 223 -16.00 6.18 15.79
CA SER A 223 -16.16 4.96 16.55
C SER A 223 -15.60 5.22 17.95
N GLY A 224 -16.46 5.22 18.95
CA GLY A 224 -16.08 5.32 20.35
C GLY A 224 -15.27 4.11 20.81
#